data_606f518645bcd5707e7ddd2999ba99cc
#
_entry.id   606f518645bcd5707e7ddd2999ba99cc
#
_cell.length_a   1.000
_cell.length_b   1.000
_cell.length_c   1.000
_cell.angle_alpha   90.00
_cell.angle_beta   90.00
_cell.angle_gamma   90.00
#
_symmetry.space_group_name_H-M   'P 1'
#
loop_
_entity.id
_entity.type
_entity.pdbx_description
1 polymer ?
#
loop_
_entity_poly.entity_id
_entity_poly.type
_entity_poly.pdbx_seq_one_letter_code
_entity_poly.pdbx_strand_id
1 'polypeptide(L)' 'MSADRSAAQPKPAPRLAVGVIGVGRVGGPLAAALARAGHPLVGAHAVSQRSRRQVAAFLPDTPLLGAAEVMAAADLVLL' A
#
# COMPACT_ATOMS: atom_id res chain seq x y z
N MET A 1 24.73 -26.50 8.85
CA MET A 1 25.04 -26.08 8.60
C MET A 1 24.92 -24.95 7.88
N SER A 2 25.78 -24.47 7.31
CA SER A 2 25.63 -23.28 6.65
C SER A 2 24.62 -23.26 5.58
N ALA A 3 24.40 -24.30 4.96
CA ALA A 3 23.34 -24.37 4.00
C ALA A 3 22.04 -24.04 4.63
N ASP A 4 21.85 -24.47 5.83
CA ASP A 4 20.66 -24.12 6.53
C ASP A 4 20.60 -22.69 6.84
N ARG A 5 21.72 -22.09 7.09
CA ARG A 5 21.75 -20.70 7.35
C ARG A 5 21.39 -19.92 6.13
N SER A 6 21.87 -20.37 5.01
CA SER A 6 21.51 -19.79 3.76
C SER A 6 20.03 -19.92 3.51
N ALA A 7 19.48 -21.06 3.82
CA ALA A 7 18.07 -21.27 3.72
C ALA A 7 17.32 -20.48 4.78
N ALA A 8 17.93 -20.29 5.91
CA ALA A 8 17.31 -19.55 6.98
C ALA A 8 17.36 -18.05 6.75
N GLN A 9 18.23 -17.59 5.90
CA GLN A 9 18.17 -16.19 5.54
C GLN A 9 16.92 -15.97 4.74
N PRO A 10 16.01 -15.19 5.27
CA PRO A 10 14.77 -14.97 4.56
C PRO A 10 15.08 -14.30 3.25
N LYS A 11 14.52 -14.83 2.21
CA LYS A 11 14.46 -14.07 0.98
C LYS A 11 13.69 -12.82 1.30
N PRO A 12 14.01 -11.70 0.66
CA PRO A 12 13.19 -10.52 0.83
C PRO A 12 11.75 -10.92 0.57
N ALA A 13 10.87 -10.52 1.45
CA ALA A 13 9.45 -10.77 1.25
C ALA A 13 9.04 -10.21 -0.09
N PRO A 14 8.18 -10.90 -0.83
CA PRO A 14 7.68 -10.36 -2.09
C PRO A 14 7.06 -9.00 -1.82
N ARG A 15 7.35 -8.05 -2.67
CA ARG A 15 6.72 -6.75 -2.60
C ARG A 15 5.31 -6.88 -3.11
N LEU A 16 4.36 -6.50 -2.29
CA LEU A 16 2.97 -6.51 -2.67
C LEU A 16 2.59 -5.12 -3.17
N ALA A 17 1.92 -5.07 -4.30
CA ALA A 17 1.33 -3.83 -4.76
C ALA A 17 0.10 -3.54 -3.90
N VAL A 18 0.10 -2.43 -3.21
CA VAL A 18 -0.93 -2.09 -2.25
C VAL A 18 -1.85 -1.02 -2.82
N GLY A 19 -3.14 -1.27 -2.74
CA GLY A 19 -4.15 -0.28 -3.07
C GLY A 19 -4.95 0.08 -1.82
N VAL A 20 -5.48 1.29 -1.79
CA VAL A 20 -6.27 1.77 -0.66
C VAL A 20 -7.62 2.23 -1.17
N ILE A 21 -8.70 1.71 -0.61
CA ILE A 21 -10.05 2.15 -0.91
C ILE A 21 -10.64 2.72 0.37
N GLY A 22 -10.87 4.04 0.35
CA GLY A 22 -11.36 4.71 1.54
C GLY A 22 -10.25 4.94 2.55
N VAL A 23 -9.73 6.16 2.59
CA VAL A 23 -8.65 6.50 3.51
C VAL A 23 -9.26 7.05 4.79
N GLY A 24 -9.23 6.24 5.83
CA GLY A 24 -9.68 6.64 7.15
C GLY A 24 -8.52 6.97 8.05
N ARG A 25 -8.80 7.12 9.35
CA ARG A 25 -7.76 7.45 10.34
C ARG A 25 -6.64 6.43 10.37
N VAL A 26 -6.98 5.17 10.17
CA VAL A 26 -6.01 4.07 10.25
C VAL A 26 -5.43 3.78 8.88
N GLY A 27 -6.23 3.90 7.82
CA GLY A 27 -5.83 3.51 6.48
C GLY A 27 -4.64 4.30 5.96
N GLY A 28 -4.64 5.62 6.15
CA GLY A 28 -3.54 6.46 5.69
C GLY A 28 -2.22 6.13 6.36
N PRO A 29 -2.13 6.14 7.70
CA PRO A 29 -0.92 5.77 8.40
C PRO A 29 -0.45 4.35 8.11
N LEU A 30 -1.38 3.40 8.01
CA LEU A 30 -1.02 2.01 7.71
C LEU A 30 -0.46 1.89 6.30
N ALA A 31 -1.07 2.52 5.32
CA ALA A 31 -0.58 2.51 3.96
C ALA A 31 0.81 3.15 3.87
N ALA A 32 1.02 4.25 4.57
CA ALA A 32 2.33 4.89 4.62
C ALA A 32 3.38 3.97 5.24
N ALA A 33 3.01 3.23 6.27
CA ALA A 33 3.92 2.27 6.89
C ALA A 33 4.27 1.13 5.93
N LEU A 34 3.31 0.64 5.16
CA LEU A 34 3.56 -0.40 4.17
C LEU A 34 4.49 0.12 3.06
N ALA A 35 4.31 1.36 2.64
CA ALA A 35 5.19 1.96 1.65
C ALA A 35 6.62 2.03 2.18
N ARG A 36 6.80 2.42 3.43
CA ARG A 36 8.12 2.47 4.05
C ARG A 36 8.73 1.08 4.18
N ALA A 37 7.91 0.06 4.30
CA ALA A 37 8.38 -1.32 4.34
C ALA A 37 8.72 -1.88 2.96
N GLY A 38 8.53 -1.12 1.91
CA GLY A 38 8.91 -1.51 0.57
C GLY A 38 7.78 -2.03 -0.30
N HIS A 39 6.55 -1.94 0.16
CA HIS A 39 5.40 -2.34 -0.64
C HIS A 39 4.89 -1.12 -1.40
N PRO A 40 4.93 -1.12 -2.73
CA PRO A 40 4.53 0.07 -3.49
C PRO A 40 3.03 0.32 -3.39
N LEU A 41 2.68 1.59 -3.23
CA LEU A 41 1.28 2.01 -3.26
C LEU A 41 0.92 2.33 -4.70
N VAL A 42 0.08 1.51 -5.28
CA VAL A 42 -0.23 1.63 -6.71
C VAL A 42 -1.44 2.49 -6.99
N GLY A 43 -2.25 2.75 -6.00
CA GLY A 43 -3.39 3.63 -6.18
C GLY A 43 -4.21 3.77 -4.91
N ALA A 44 -4.96 4.85 -4.83
CA ALA A 44 -5.89 5.11 -3.76
C ALA A 44 -7.20 5.61 -4.33
N HIS A 45 -8.29 5.13 -3.79
CA HIS A 45 -9.62 5.60 -4.15
C HIS A 45 -10.15 6.46 -3.02
N ALA A 46 -10.47 7.70 -3.32
CA ALA A 46 -11.02 8.63 -2.35
C ALA A 46 -12.13 9.45 -3.01
N VAL A 47 -13.31 9.42 -2.41
CA VAL A 47 -14.47 10.08 -2.95
C VAL A 47 -14.64 11.48 -2.36
N SER A 48 -14.54 11.58 -1.04
CA SER A 48 -14.74 12.87 -0.38
C SER A 48 -13.50 13.74 -0.46
N GLN A 49 -13.69 15.03 -0.36
CA GLN A 49 -12.57 15.94 -0.34
C GLN A 49 -11.68 15.71 0.88
N ARG A 50 -12.29 15.34 2.00
CA ARG A 50 -11.54 15.01 3.19
C ARG A 50 -10.61 13.81 2.97
N SER A 51 -11.12 12.76 2.34
CA SER A 51 -10.32 11.59 2.02
C SER A 51 -9.20 11.94 1.05
N ARG A 52 -9.48 12.78 0.05
CA ARG A 52 -8.47 13.21 -0.91
C ARG A 52 -7.35 14.00 -0.22
N ARG A 53 -7.69 14.82 0.77
CA ARG A 53 -6.70 15.54 1.54
C ARG A 53 -5.82 14.58 2.35
N GLN A 54 -6.43 13.54 2.89
CA GLN A 54 -5.67 12.53 3.63
C GLN A 54 -4.70 11.78 2.73
N VAL A 55 -5.14 11.43 1.53
CA VAL A 55 -4.24 10.81 0.55
C VAL A 55 -3.08 11.75 0.25
N ALA A 56 -3.36 13.01 0.00
CA ALA A 56 -2.31 13.98 -0.29
C ALA A 56 -1.34 14.14 0.87
N ALA A 57 -1.82 14.05 2.10
CA ALA A 57 -1.00 14.22 3.29
C ALA A 57 -0.15 12.99 3.60
N PHE A 58 -0.74 11.80 3.52
CA PHE A 58 -0.06 10.56 3.90
C PHE A 58 0.59 9.84 2.72
N LEU A 59 0.04 10.01 1.52
CA LEU A 59 0.43 9.25 0.34
C LEU A 59 0.60 10.19 -0.86
N PRO A 60 1.52 11.16 -0.76
CA PRO A 60 1.59 12.23 -1.76
C PRO A 60 1.93 11.76 -3.16
N ASP A 61 2.61 10.62 -3.27
CA ASP A 61 3.03 10.09 -4.57
C ASP A 61 2.08 9.04 -5.11
N THR A 62 0.98 8.77 -4.41
CA THR A 62 0.04 7.73 -4.81
C THR A 62 -1.06 8.32 -5.67
N PRO A 63 -1.30 7.79 -6.87
CA PRO A 63 -2.36 8.33 -7.72
C PRO A 63 -3.75 8.03 -7.19
N LEU A 64 -4.67 8.95 -7.40
CA LEU A 64 -6.07 8.73 -7.12
C LEU A 64 -6.70 8.02 -8.32
N LEU A 65 -7.30 6.88 -8.07
CA LEU A 65 -7.89 6.05 -9.11
C LEU A 65 -9.32 5.67 -8.76
N GLY A 66 -10.04 5.15 -9.72
CA GLY A 66 -11.34 4.54 -9.43
C GLY A 66 -11.16 3.25 -8.64
N ALA A 67 -12.19 2.86 -7.91
CA ALA A 67 -12.10 1.67 -7.06
C ALA A 67 -11.76 0.42 -7.87
N ALA A 68 -12.37 0.25 -9.03
CA ALA A 68 -12.08 -0.91 -9.88
C ALA A 68 -10.63 -0.90 -10.37
N GLU A 69 -10.09 0.26 -10.67
CA GLU A 69 -8.70 0.39 -11.10
C GLU A 69 -7.74 0.04 -9.98
N VAL A 70 -8.04 0.47 -8.76
CA VAL A 70 -7.24 0.12 -7.59
C VAL A 70 -7.23 -1.39 -7.40
N MET A 71 -8.40 -2.00 -7.45
CA MET A 71 -8.54 -3.45 -7.25
C MET A 71 -7.80 -4.23 -8.33
N ALA A 72 -7.83 -3.75 -9.56
CA ALA A 72 -7.14 -4.44 -10.66
C ALA A 72 -5.61 -4.34 -10.55
N ALA A 73 -5.11 -3.24 -10.00
CA ALA A 73 -3.67 -2.99 -9.94
C ALA A 73 -3.02 -3.55 -8.67
N ALA A 74 -3.78 -3.80 -7.63
CA ALA A 74 -3.24 -4.15 -6.33
C ALA A 74 -3.26 -5.63 -6.05
N ASP A 75 -2.24 -6.10 -5.34
CA ASP A 75 -2.22 -7.45 -4.78
C ASP A 75 -2.92 -7.48 -3.43
N LEU A 76 -2.84 -6.37 -2.71
CA LEU A 76 -3.45 -6.22 -1.40
C LEU A 76 -4.23 -4.92 -1.38
N VAL A 77 -5.47 -4.98 -0.96
CA VAL A 77 -6.33 -3.80 -0.88
C VAL A 77 -6.69 -3.54 0.57
N LEU A 78 -6.45 -2.31 1.02
CA LEU A 78 -6.88 -1.85 2.33
C LEU A 78 -8.23 -1.16 2.18
N LEU A 79 -9.18 -1.56 2.98
CA LEU A 79 -10.53 -0.99 2.94
C LEU A 79 -10.80 -0.08 4.13
#